data_20649988e7d2ad4f4088c00ffc360d18
#
_entry.id   20649988e7d2ad4f4088c00ffc360d18
#
_cell.length_a   1.000
_cell.length_b   1.000
_cell.length_c   1.000
_cell.angle_alpha   90.00
_cell.angle_beta   90.00
_cell.angle_gamma   90.00
#
_symmetry.space_group_name_H-M   'P 1'
#
loop_
_entity.id
_entity.type
_entity.pdbx_description
1 polymer ?
#
loop_
_entity_poly.entity_id
_entity_poly.type
_entity_poly.pdbx_seq_one_letter_code
_entity_poly.pdbx_strand_id
1 'polypeptide(L)'
;MKQIKRTTIAEALKLKTFGEEVNVKGWVRTRRGNKNVSFIALNDGTTINNIQVVIDIAQFGEEFLKPVTTGACINVNGTLVESQGQGQSVEIQATEIEIYGTADAATYPLQKKGHSLEFLREIAHLRPRTNTFGAIFRMRHHMSYAIHKYFNDRGFYYFH
;
A
#
# COMPACT_ATOMS: atom_id res chain seq x y z
N MET A 1 -18.00 -15.91 -9.83
CA MET A 1 -17.52 -14.64 -9.24
C MET A 1 -17.17 -13.67 -10.36
N LYS A 2 -17.70 -12.45 -10.32
CA LYS A 2 -17.34 -11.42 -11.29
C LYS A 2 -15.91 -10.97 -11.02
N GLN A 3 -15.00 -11.20 -11.96
CA GLN A 3 -13.61 -10.83 -11.78
C GLN A 3 -13.48 -9.29 -11.89
N ILE A 4 -13.36 -8.62 -10.74
CA ILE A 4 -13.15 -7.16 -10.70
C ILE A 4 -11.70 -6.90 -11.14
N LYS A 5 -11.52 -6.00 -12.11
CA LYS A 5 -10.19 -5.60 -12.58
C LYS A 5 -9.44 -4.92 -11.43
N ARG A 6 -8.16 -5.29 -11.24
CA ARG A 6 -7.30 -4.64 -10.26
C ARG A 6 -7.18 -3.14 -10.54
N THR A 7 -7.42 -2.34 -9.51
CA THR A 7 -7.16 -0.90 -9.46
C THR A 7 -5.91 -0.66 -8.63
N THR A 8 -4.96 0.15 -9.09
CA THR A 8 -3.80 0.52 -8.28
C THR A 8 -4.22 1.50 -7.18
N ILE A 9 -3.47 1.51 -6.06
CA ILE A 9 -3.77 2.44 -4.96
C ILE A 9 -3.64 3.90 -5.42
N ALA A 10 -2.67 4.21 -6.30
CA ALA A 10 -2.53 5.53 -6.88
C ALA A 10 -3.74 5.95 -7.73
N GLU A 11 -4.40 5.01 -8.43
CA GLU A 11 -5.64 5.26 -9.16
C GLU A 11 -6.81 5.39 -8.20
N ALA A 12 -6.98 4.46 -7.26
CA ALA A 12 -8.08 4.46 -6.29
C ALA A 12 -8.16 5.77 -5.49
N LEU A 13 -7.00 6.31 -5.06
CA LEU A 13 -6.91 7.58 -4.34
C LEU A 13 -7.33 8.82 -5.17
N LYS A 14 -7.41 8.69 -6.50
CA LYS A 14 -7.84 9.78 -7.40
C LYS A 14 -9.31 9.69 -7.79
N LEU A 15 -9.96 8.56 -7.53
CA LEU A 15 -11.37 8.38 -7.83
C LEU A 15 -12.21 9.33 -6.97
N LYS A 16 -13.25 9.87 -7.60
CA LYS A 16 -14.23 10.77 -6.97
C LYS A 16 -15.65 10.21 -7.03
N THR A 17 -15.81 9.05 -7.65
CA THR A 17 -17.07 8.34 -7.75
C THR A 17 -17.18 7.32 -6.63
N PHE A 18 -18.13 7.51 -5.73
CA PHE A 18 -18.36 6.60 -4.61
C PHE A 18 -19.41 5.54 -5.00
N GLY A 19 -19.37 4.42 -4.30
CA GLY A 19 -20.25 3.27 -4.54
C GLY A 19 -19.74 2.29 -5.60
N GLU A 20 -18.60 2.55 -6.24
CA GLU A 20 -17.99 1.64 -7.19
C GLU A 20 -17.26 0.48 -6.50
N GLU A 21 -17.39 -0.71 -7.08
CA GLU A 21 -16.61 -1.89 -6.66
C GLU A 21 -15.18 -1.79 -7.18
N VAL A 22 -14.22 -1.91 -6.28
CA VAL A 22 -12.79 -1.88 -6.59
C VAL A 22 -12.07 -3.11 -6.06
N ASN A 23 -11.04 -3.54 -6.78
CA ASN A 23 -10.10 -4.57 -6.32
C ASN A 23 -8.73 -3.93 -6.12
N VAL A 24 -8.18 -4.02 -4.91
CA VAL A 24 -6.83 -3.56 -4.60
C VAL A 24 -6.00 -4.69 -3.99
N LYS A 25 -4.71 -4.70 -4.29
CA LYS A 25 -3.76 -5.69 -3.77
C LYS A 25 -2.56 -4.95 -3.22
N GLY A 26 -2.05 -5.37 -2.06
CA GLY A 26 -0.89 -4.71 -1.50
C GLY A 26 -0.44 -5.29 -0.17
N TRP A 27 0.49 -4.58 0.46
CA TRP A 27 1.03 -4.93 1.75
C TRP A 27 0.44 -4.06 2.85
N VAL A 28 0.09 -4.71 3.94
CA VAL A 28 -0.38 -4.05 5.17
C VAL A 28 0.75 -3.23 5.77
N ARG A 29 0.53 -1.93 5.90
CA ARG A 29 1.45 -0.99 6.56
C ARG A 29 1.16 -0.87 8.05
N THR A 30 -0.11 -0.77 8.39
CA THR A 30 -0.59 -0.78 9.77
C THR A 30 -1.99 -1.38 9.82
N ARG A 31 -2.30 -1.99 10.95
CA ARG A 31 -3.64 -2.39 11.32
C ARG A 31 -3.97 -1.77 12.67
N ARG A 32 -5.15 -1.20 12.80
CA ARG A 32 -5.72 -0.63 14.03
C ARG A 32 -7.22 -0.87 14.05
N GLY A 33 -7.84 -0.75 15.19
CA GLY A 33 -9.29 -0.91 15.28
C GLY A 33 -9.75 -1.19 16.70
N ASN A 34 -10.98 -1.60 16.82
CA ASN A 34 -11.64 -2.02 18.04
C ASN A 34 -12.31 -3.40 17.84
N LYS A 35 -13.20 -3.81 18.73
CA LYS A 35 -13.89 -5.11 18.64
C LYS A 35 -14.85 -5.24 17.45
N ASN A 36 -15.29 -4.13 16.85
CA ASN A 36 -16.29 -4.14 15.79
C ASN A 36 -15.68 -3.86 14.42
N VAL A 37 -14.68 -2.96 14.35
CA VAL A 37 -14.13 -2.47 13.08
C VAL A 37 -12.62 -2.50 13.12
N SER A 38 -12.01 -2.99 12.04
CA SER A 38 -10.56 -2.95 11.80
C SER A 38 -10.24 -2.04 10.63
N PHE A 39 -9.24 -1.18 10.78
CA PHE A 39 -8.72 -0.27 9.78
C PHE A 39 -7.34 -0.71 9.35
N ILE A 40 -7.16 -0.98 8.06
CA ILE A 40 -5.88 -1.38 7.48
C ILE A 40 -5.39 -0.26 6.56
N ALA A 41 -4.17 0.21 6.78
CA ALA A 41 -3.47 1.02 5.81
C ALA A 41 -2.76 0.10 4.81
N LEU A 42 -3.21 0.08 3.56
CA LEU A 42 -2.70 -0.79 2.49
C LEU A 42 -1.86 0.03 1.49
N ASN A 43 -0.75 -0.55 1.03
CA ASN A 43 0.13 0.07 0.03
C ASN A 43 0.59 -0.96 -0.99
N ASP A 44 0.54 -0.61 -2.27
CA ASP A 44 0.97 -1.46 -3.39
C ASP A 44 2.27 -0.98 -4.06
N GLY A 45 2.88 0.05 -3.54
CA GLY A 45 4.10 0.66 -4.08
C GLY A 45 3.88 1.67 -5.21
N THR A 46 2.68 1.84 -5.75
CA THR A 46 2.40 2.82 -6.82
C THR A 46 2.43 4.27 -6.34
N THR A 47 2.25 4.46 -5.04
CA THR A 47 2.34 5.77 -4.36
C THR A 47 2.98 5.63 -2.99
N ILE A 48 3.46 6.73 -2.40
CA ILE A 48 3.91 6.75 -1.00
C ILE A 48 2.75 6.79 -0.02
N ASN A 49 1.56 7.17 -0.49
CA ASN A 49 0.35 7.21 0.32
C ASN A 49 -0.27 5.81 0.42
N ASN A 50 -1.01 5.60 1.50
CA ASN A 50 -1.76 4.36 1.70
C ASN A 50 -3.23 4.61 1.42
N ILE A 51 -3.96 3.56 1.05
CA ILE A 51 -5.42 3.59 1.10
C ILE A 51 -5.90 2.92 2.40
N GLN A 52 -6.92 3.47 3.03
CA GLN A 52 -7.55 2.84 4.18
C GLN A 52 -8.57 1.80 3.71
N VAL A 53 -8.46 0.61 4.26
CA VAL A 53 -9.46 -0.46 4.12
C VAL A 53 -10.17 -0.60 5.45
N VAL A 54 -11.48 -0.49 5.43
CA VAL A 54 -12.37 -0.65 6.58
C VAL A 54 -12.97 -2.03 6.55
N ILE A 55 -12.87 -2.76 7.64
CA ILE A 55 -13.29 -4.16 7.75
C ILE A 55 -14.25 -4.28 8.92
N ASP A 56 -15.45 -4.76 8.66
CA ASP A 56 -16.40 -5.17 9.69
C ASP A 56 -15.97 -6.52 10.26
N ILE A 57 -15.62 -6.57 11.55
CA ILE A 57 -15.16 -7.81 12.20
C ILE A 57 -16.29 -8.83 12.31
N ALA A 58 -17.54 -8.39 12.40
CA ALA A 58 -18.68 -9.32 12.43
C ALA A 58 -18.82 -10.10 11.12
N GLN A 59 -18.44 -9.50 9.97
CA GLN A 59 -18.51 -10.14 8.66
C GLN A 59 -17.37 -11.16 8.44
N PHE A 60 -16.15 -10.82 8.85
CA PHE A 60 -14.95 -11.61 8.52
C PHE A 60 -14.52 -12.57 9.63
N GLY A 61 -14.82 -12.25 10.87
CA GLY A 61 -14.35 -12.97 12.05
C GLY A 61 -12.93 -12.54 12.49
N GLU A 62 -12.72 -12.49 13.79
CA GLU A 62 -11.44 -12.05 14.37
C GLU A 62 -10.32 -13.06 14.05
N GLU A 63 -10.61 -14.35 14.06
CA GLU A 63 -9.65 -15.42 13.75
C GLU A 63 -9.10 -15.31 12.35
N PHE A 64 -9.95 -15.03 11.35
CA PHE A 64 -9.53 -14.82 9.96
C PHE A 64 -8.58 -13.63 9.83
N LEU A 65 -8.77 -12.59 10.64
CA LEU A 65 -7.97 -11.37 10.57
C LEU A 65 -6.66 -11.45 11.38
N LYS A 66 -6.45 -12.46 12.22
CA LYS A 66 -5.22 -12.60 13.02
C LYS A 66 -3.92 -12.54 12.18
N PRO A 67 -3.79 -13.25 11.06
CA PRO A 67 -2.60 -13.22 10.23
C PRO A 67 -2.43 -11.93 9.40
N VAL A 68 -3.42 -11.04 9.38
CA VAL A 68 -3.36 -9.75 8.68
C VAL A 68 -2.58 -8.74 9.54
N THR A 69 -1.29 -8.96 9.66
CA THR A 69 -0.35 -8.13 10.42
C THR A 69 0.44 -7.19 9.52
N THR A 70 1.22 -6.29 10.10
CA THR A 70 2.14 -5.42 9.34
C THR A 70 3.09 -6.27 8.48
N GLY A 71 3.13 -6.00 7.19
CA GLY A 71 3.91 -6.75 6.21
C GLY A 71 3.15 -7.85 5.48
N ALA A 72 2.00 -8.30 5.97
CA ALA A 72 1.15 -9.26 5.24
C ALA A 72 0.73 -8.70 3.88
N CYS A 73 0.60 -9.58 2.90
CA CYS A 73 0.12 -9.26 1.56
C CYS A 73 -1.33 -9.73 1.41
N ILE A 74 -2.21 -8.81 1.04
CA ILE A 74 -3.63 -9.09 0.90
C ILE A 74 -4.20 -8.59 -0.42
N ASN A 75 -5.24 -9.26 -0.89
CA ASN A 75 -6.15 -8.84 -1.93
C ASN A 75 -7.47 -8.45 -1.28
N VAL A 76 -8.01 -7.30 -1.66
CA VAL A 76 -9.26 -6.77 -1.12
C VAL A 76 -10.19 -6.41 -2.26
N ASN A 77 -11.38 -6.97 -2.26
CA ASN A 77 -12.53 -6.46 -2.98
C ASN A 77 -13.37 -5.63 -2.03
N GLY A 78 -13.90 -4.52 -2.49
CA GLY A 78 -14.74 -3.68 -1.66
C GLY A 78 -15.33 -2.49 -2.41
N THR A 79 -16.13 -1.72 -1.70
CA THR A 79 -16.77 -0.53 -2.23
C THR A 79 -15.98 0.72 -1.85
N LEU A 80 -15.67 1.55 -2.83
CA LEU A 80 -15.04 2.84 -2.60
C LEU A 80 -16.05 3.82 -2.00
N VAL A 81 -15.71 4.40 -0.86
CA VAL A 81 -16.56 5.35 -0.15
C VAL A 81 -15.78 6.61 0.24
N GLU A 82 -16.51 7.68 0.52
CA GLU A 82 -15.94 8.89 1.11
C GLU A 82 -15.40 8.60 2.50
N SER A 83 -14.17 9.03 2.77
CA SER A 83 -13.56 8.78 4.08
C SER A 83 -14.14 9.71 5.13
N GLN A 84 -14.48 9.14 6.28
CA GLN A 84 -14.87 9.89 7.48
C GLN A 84 -13.64 10.38 8.29
N GLY A 85 -12.43 9.94 7.90
CA GLY A 85 -11.18 10.25 8.60
C GLY A 85 -10.50 11.51 8.08
N GLN A 86 -9.74 12.19 8.95
CA GLN A 86 -8.88 13.30 8.52
C GLN A 86 -7.67 12.80 7.71
N GLY A 87 -7.30 13.56 6.68
CA GLY A 87 -6.08 13.33 5.90
C GLY A 87 -6.21 12.37 4.72
N GLN A 88 -7.41 11.86 4.43
CA GLN A 88 -7.71 11.06 3.24
C GLN A 88 -9.11 11.37 2.73
N SER A 89 -9.30 11.31 1.41
CA SER A 89 -10.59 11.62 0.78
C SER A 89 -11.45 10.37 0.54
N VAL A 90 -10.83 9.22 0.42
CA VAL A 90 -11.49 7.95 0.07
C VAL A 90 -11.00 6.80 0.96
N GLU A 91 -11.86 5.82 1.15
CA GLU A 91 -11.53 4.56 1.80
C GLU A 91 -12.30 3.41 1.13
N ILE A 92 -11.91 2.18 1.39
CA ILE A 92 -12.55 0.98 0.84
C ILE A 92 -13.25 0.24 1.96
N GLN A 93 -14.56 0.06 1.85
CA GLN A 93 -15.30 -0.89 2.69
C GLN A 93 -15.12 -2.29 2.11
N ALA A 94 -14.39 -3.15 2.82
CA ALA A 94 -14.08 -4.48 2.36
C ALA A 94 -15.34 -5.35 2.30
N THR A 95 -15.54 -6.04 1.18
CA THR A 95 -16.56 -7.07 1.00
C THR A 95 -15.97 -8.47 0.95
N GLU A 96 -14.71 -8.58 0.50
CA GLU A 96 -13.96 -9.83 0.43
C GLU A 96 -12.47 -9.57 0.65
N ILE A 97 -11.81 -10.46 1.38
CA ILE A 97 -10.36 -10.39 1.63
C ILE A 97 -9.76 -11.77 1.37
N GLU A 98 -8.66 -11.78 0.63
CA GLU A 98 -7.84 -12.95 0.42
C GLU A 98 -6.41 -12.66 0.90
N ILE A 99 -5.84 -13.56 1.69
CA ILE A 99 -4.48 -13.40 2.22
C ILE A 99 -3.52 -14.13 1.30
N TYR A 100 -2.67 -13.40 0.58
CA TYR A 100 -1.67 -13.96 -0.32
C TYR A 100 -0.39 -14.38 0.41
N GLY A 101 -0.08 -13.71 1.52
CA GLY A 101 1.08 -14.04 2.32
C GLY A 101 1.01 -13.38 3.69
N THR A 102 1.44 -14.12 4.69
CA THR A 102 1.50 -13.65 6.07
C THR A 102 2.86 -13.07 6.39
N ALA A 103 2.92 -12.23 7.43
CA ALA A 103 4.17 -11.79 8.03
C ALA A 103 4.07 -11.99 9.54
N ASP A 104 5.06 -12.65 10.12
CA ASP A 104 5.11 -12.85 11.56
C ASP A 104 5.37 -11.51 12.26
N ALA A 105 4.44 -11.08 13.11
CA ALA A 105 4.51 -9.82 13.82
C ALA A 105 5.73 -9.73 14.76
N ALA A 106 6.27 -10.86 15.23
CA ALA A 106 7.43 -10.90 16.11
C ALA A 106 8.76 -10.69 15.36
N THR A 107 8.85 -11.19 14.12
CA THR A 107 10.10 -11.21 13.35
C THR A 107 10.15 -10.23 12.19
N TYR A 108 8.99 -9.73 11.69
CA TYR A 108 8.98 -8.77 10.60
C TYR A 108 9.61 -7.43 11.01
N PRO A 109 10.70 -6.98 10.36
CA PRO A 109 11.54 -5.91 10.91
C PRO A 109 10.93 -4.51 10.77
N LEU A 110 10.05 -4.28 9.78
CA LEU A 110 9.43 -2.97 9.55
C LEU A 110 8.14 -2.79 10.36
N GLN A 111 8.27 -2.75 11.68
CA GLN A 111 7.15 -2.46 12.57
C GLN A 111 6.77 -0.98 12.57
N LYS A 112 5.60 -0.63 13.15
CA LYS A 112 5.11 0.75 13.30
C LYS A 112 5.97 1.54 14.31
N LYS A 113 7.22 1.84 13.94
CA LYS A 113 8.15 2.68 14.72
C LYS A 113 9.10 3.41 13.78
N GLY A 114 9.81 4.40 14.30
CA GLY A 114 10.92 5.02 13.58
C GLY A 114 12.07 4.02 13.41
N HIS A 115 12.71 4.04 12.25
CA HIS A 115 13.87 3.21 11.94
C HIS A 115 15.03 4.13 11.55
N SER A 116 16.23 3.90 12.09
CA SER A 116 17.42 4.64 11.71
C SER A 116 17.86 4.27 10.29
N LEU A 117 18.60 5.16 9.64
CA LEU A 117 19.14 4.89 8.29
C LEU A 117 20.14 3.73 8.30
N GLU A 118 20.88 3.54 9.39
CA GLU A 118 21.79 2.43 9.61
C GLU A 118 21.04 1.11 9.60
N PHE A 119 20.01 0.98 10.43
CA PHE A 119 19.15 -0.20 10.47
C PHE A 119 18.52 -0.50 9.11
N LEU A 120 18.05 0.53 8.39
CA LEU A 120 17.47 0.33 7.06
C LEU A 120 18.51 -0.12 6.00
N ARG A 121 19.82 0.05 6.23
CA ARG A 121 20.85 -0.54 5.39
C ARG A 121 21.05 -2.03 5.66
N GLU A 122 20.92 -2.45 6.91
CA GLU A 122 20.98 -3.87 7.28
C GLU A 122 19.83 -4.68 6.63
N ILE A 123 18.63 -4.09 6.57
CA ILE A 123 17.47 -4.68 5.90
C ILE A 123 17.23 -4.08 4.51
N ALA A 124 18.29 -3.96 3.71
CA ALA A 124 18.30 -3.23 2.44
C ALA A 124 17.19 -3.61 1.46
N HIS A 125 16.81 -4.90 1.42
CA HIS A 125 15.74 -5.43 0.57
C HIS A 125 14.33 -4.95 0.97
N LEU A 126 14.12 -4.53 2.21
CA LEU A 126 12.84 -4.01 2.71
C LEU A 126 12.79 -2.48 2.78
N ARG A 127 13.93 -1.78 2.79
CA ARG A 127 13.96 -0.33 2.95
C ARG A 127 13.13 0.47 1.92
N PRO A 128 12.93 0.01 0.65
CA PRO A 128 12.05 0.71 -0.29
C PRO A 128 10.60 0.82 0.18
N ARG A 129 10.17 -0.05 1.10
CA ARG A 129 8.82 -0.01 1.69
C ARG A 129 8.65 1.08 2.74
N THR A 130 9.73 1.72 3.21
CA THR A 130 9.66 2.88 4.10
C THR A 130 9.34 4.15 3.32
N ASN A 131 8.71 5.13 3.97
CA ASN A 131 8.38 6.39 3.32
C ASN A 131 9.65 7.13 2.87
N THR A 132 10.69 7.16 3.71
CA THR A 132 11.97 7.84 3.42
C THR A 132 12.63 7.25 2.17
N PHE A 133 12.92 5.95 2.16
CA PHE A 133 13.57 5.34 0.99
C PHE A 133 12.64 5.21 -0.20
N GLY A 134 11.34 5.02 0.03
CA GLY A 134 10.34 5.09 -1.04
C GLY A 134 10.36 6.43 -1.77
N ALA A 135 10.48 7.55 -1.05
CA ALA A 135 10.63 8.89 -1.64
C ALA A 135 11.98 9.06 -2.34
N ILE A 136 13.09 8.66 -1.68
CA ILE A 136 14.46 8.76 -2.24
C ILE A 136 14.55 7.98 -3.57
N PHE A 137 14.06 6.74 -3.63
CA PHE A 137 14.14 5.94 -4.85
C PHE A 137 13.25 6.47 -5.98
N ARG A 138 12.09 7.03 -5.67
CA ARG A 138 11.27 7.73 -6.68
C ARG A 138 11.98 8.96 -7.23
N MET A 139 12.58 9.77 -6.37
CA MET A 139 13.39 10.93 -6.79
C MET A 139 14.55 10.49 -7.69
N ARG A 140 15.33 9.49 -7.28
CA ARG A 140 16.42 8.94 -8.09
C ARG A 140 15.95 8.48 -9.46
N HIS A 141 14.82 7.74 -9.52
CA HIS A 141 14.24 7.27 -10.77
C HIS A 141 13.91 8.44 -11.70
N HIS A 142 13.19 9.45 -11.21
CA HIS A 142 12.81 10.60 -12.03
C HIS A 142 14.02 11.44 -12.47
N MET A 143 15.00 11.63 -11.60
CA MET A 143 16.23 12.37 -11.94
C MET A 143 17.06 11.64 -13.00
N SER A 144 17.25 10.33 -12.85
CA SER A 144 17.95 9.52 -13.83
C SER A 144 17.25 9.57 -15.19
N TYR A 145 15.93 9.36 -15.20
CA TYR A 145 15.14 9.45 -16.43
C TYR A 145 15.20 10.84 -17.07
N ALA A 146 15.12 11.91 -16.28
CA ALA A 146 15.20 13.28 -16.79
C ALA A 146 16.53 13.57 -17.47
N ILE A 147 17.65 13.09 -16.91
CA ILE A 147 18.98 13.22 -17.51
C ILE A 147 19.04 12.47 -18.85
N HIS A 148 18.63 11.20 -18.88
CA HIS A 148 18.61 10.42 -20.11
C HIS A 148 17.72 11.07 -21.18
N LYS A 149 16.51 11.51 -20.78
CA LYS A 149 15.60 12.20 -21.70
C LYS A 149 16.19 13.48 -22.25
N TYR A 150 16.83 14.30 -21.42
CA TYR A 150 17.45 15.56 -21.83
C TYR A 150 18.48 15.36 -22.95
N PHE A 151 19.36 14.38 -22.82
CA PHE A 151 20.37 14.07 -23.82
C PHE A 151 19.77 13.38 -25.05
N ASN A 152 18.85 12.42 -24.85
CA ASN A 152 18.18 11.75 -25.96
C ASN A 152 17.43 12.75 -26.87
N ASP A 153 16.69 13.68 -26.31
CA ASP A 153 15.92 14.68 -27.07
C ASP A 153 16.82 15.65 -27.87
N ARG A 154 18.12 15.65 -27.58
CA ARG A 154 19.16 16.43 -28.30
C ARG A 154 20.02 15.61 -29.24
N GLY A 155 19.63 14.36 -29.51
CA GLY A 155 20.31 13.50 -30.48
C GLY A 155 21.54 12.77 -29.93
N PHE A 156 21.77 12.77 -28.63
CA PHE A 156 22.84 11.98 -28.02
C PHE A 156 22.39 10.54 -27.76
N TYR A 157 23.31 9.63 -27.97
CA TYR A 157 23.11 8.21 -27.67
C TYR A 157 23.81 7.86 -26.35
N TYR A 158 23.17 7.01 -25.55
CA TYR A 158 23.77 6.46 -24.33
C TYR A 158 24.41 5.11 -24.63
N PHE A 159 25.69 4.99 -24.37
CA PHE A 159 26.47 3.75 -24.49
C PHE A 159 27.07 3.38 -23.13
N HIS A 160 27.02 2.10 -22.77
CA HIS A 160 27.70 1.53 -21.60
C HIS A 160 28.13 0.10 -21.84
#